data_a13a20491d42ac504305a5500cc13cb5
#
_entry.id   a13a20491d42ac504305a5500cc13cb5
#
_cell.length_a   1.000
_cell.length_b   1.000
_cell.length_c   1.000
_cell.angle_alpha   90.00
_cell.angle_beta   90.00
_cell.angle_gamma   90.00
#
_symmetry.space_group_name_H-M   'P 1'
#
loop_
_entity.id
_entity.type
_entity.pdbx_description
1 polymer ?
#
loop_
_entity_poly.entity_id
_entity_poly.type
_entity_poly.pdbx_seq_one_letter_code
_entity_poly.pdbx_strand_id
1 'polypeptide(L)'
;MAVLMFRTVIAFGCIFCANVSANDVYFDQAWLRETPQEHSSVAIYGRLINKSEGFEFLELVTSEQANLVMLHRSVKQQGMIGMVHIESVQIAPGETAYFEPAGMHMMATGLRGRLVEGDCLKLSLQFRSGKAIKARAIVGSVSQMEFPRKKESCLE
;
A
#
# COMPACT_ATOMS: atom_id res chain seq x y z
N MET A 1 34.26 -44.30 -52.74
CA MET A 1 34.56 -43.06 -51.94
C MET A 1 33.20 -42.45 -51.58
N ALA A 2 32.74 -42.61 -50.33
CA ALA A 2 31.47 -42.07 -49.82
C ALA A 2 31.81 -40.90 -48.92
N VAL A 3 31.35 -39.71 -49.32
CA VAL A 3 31.50 -38.47 -48.54
C VAL A 3 30.34 -38.36 -47.56
N LEU A 4 30.63 -38.48 -46.28
CA LEU A 4 29.65 -38.35 -45.18
C LEU A 4 29.47 -36.88 -44.84
N MET A 5 28.34 -36.27 -45.20
CA MET A 5 27.97 -34.89 -44.81
C MET A 5 27.42 -34.87 -43.40
N PHE A 6 28.21 -34.31 -42.51
CA PHE A 6 27.79 -33.98 -41.12
C PHE A 6 26.92 -32.72 -41.12
N ARG A 7 25.62 -32.88 -40.83
CA ARG A 7 24.70 -31.74 -40.61
C ARG A 7 24.76 -31.31 -39.16
N THR A 8 25.41 -30.17 -38.89
CA THR A 8 25.41 -29.54 -37.58
C THR A 8 24.07 -28.86 -37.33
N VAL A 9 23.28 -29.37 -36.40
CA VAL A 9 22.05 -28.72 -35.91
C VAL A 9 22.46 -27.74 -34.79
N ILE A 10 22.38 -26.44 -35.11
CA ILE A 10 22.52 -25.38 -34.11
C ILE A 10 21.19 -25.20 -33.39
N ALA A 11 21.11 -25.68 -32.15
CA ALA A 11 19.99 -25.44 -31.27
C ALA A 11 20.01 -23.98 -30.77
N PHE A 12 19.10 -23.17 -31.26
CA PHE A 12 18.89 -21.79 -30.82
C PHE A 12 18.14 -21.82 -29.49
N GLY A 13 18.87 -21.73 -28.38
CA GLY A 13 18.30 -21.66 -27.05
C GLY A 13 17.62 -20.30 -26.84
N CYS A 14 16.29 -20.31 -26.80
CA CYS A 14 15.52 -19.13 -26.37
C CYS A 14 15.78 -18.90 -24.87
N ILE A 15 16.61 -17.91 -24.55
CA ILE A 15 16.74 -17.40 -23.16
C ILE A 15 15.47 -16.66 -22.83
N PHE A 16 14.58 -17.33 -22.08
CA PHE A 16 13.41 -16.69 -21.45
C PHE A 16 13.94 -15.77 -20.37
N CYS A 17 14.14 -14.49 -20.70
CA CYS A 17 14.32 -13.45 -19.68
C CYS A 17 13.03 -13.35 -18.88
N ALA A 18 12.99 -13.96 -17.70
CA ALA A 18 11.97 -13.66 -16.71
C ALA A 18 12.12 -12.18 -16.33
N ASN A 19 11.21 -11.34 -16.82
CA ASN A 19 11.08 -9.98 -16.35
C ASN A 19 10.71 -10.04 -14.87
N VAL A 20 11.68 -9.75 -13.99
CA VAL A 20 11.41 -9.43 -12.59
C VAL A 20 10.69 -8.09 -12.64
N SER A 21 9.36 -8.14 -12.59
CA SER A 21 8.55 -6.93 -12.40
C SER A 21 8.97 -6.29 -11.08
N ALA A 22 9.67 -5.16 -11.16
CA ALA A 22 9.72 -4.24 -10.04
C ALA A 22 8.26 -3.93 -9.63
N ASN A 23 7.99 -3.78 -8.34
CA ASN A 23 6.63 -3.47 -7.88
C ASN A 23 6.17 -2.17 -8.53
N ASP A 24 5.32 -2.30 -9.56
CA ASP A 24 4.76 -1.15 -10.28
C ASP A 24 3.68 -0.43 -9.47
N VAL A 25 3.28 -0.99 -8.32
CA VAL A 25 2.34 -0.40 -7.37
C VAL A 25 3.01 -0.31 -6.01
N TYR A 26 2.97 0.84 -5.37
CA TYR A 26 3.55 1.05 -4.05
C TYR A 26 2.79 2.10 -3.25
N PHE A 27 2.81 1.94 -1.92
CA PHE A 27 2.22 2.88 -0.98
C PHE A 27 3.34 3.71 -0.35
N ASP A 28 3.40 4.99 -0.69
CA ASP A 28 4.47 5.92 -0.31
C ASP A 28 3.97 6.94 0.72
N GLN A 29 4.90 7.51 1.49
CA GLN A 29 4.61 8.51 2.52
C GLN A 29 3.48 8.07 3.46
N ALA A 30 3.48 6.80 3.83
CA ALA A 30 2.48 6.26 4.73
C ALA A 30 2.73 6.73 6.16
N TRP A 31 1.70 7.27 6.82
CA TRP A 31 1.79 7.79 8.18
C TRP A 31 0.46 7.74 8.91
N LEU A 32 0.53 7.86 10.23
CA LEU A 32 -0.60 7.95 11.15
C LEU A 32 -0.20 8.79 12.36
N ARG A 33 -1.18 9.16 13.18
CA ARG A 33 -0.90 9.82 14.46
C ARG A 33 -0.69 8.79 15.56
N GLU A 34 0.08 9.15 16.58
CA GLU A 34 0.19 8.36 17.79
C GLU A 34 -1.18 8.14 18.45
N THR A 35 -1.31 7.04 19.18
CA THR A 35 -2.57 6.66 19.83
C THR A 35 -2.48 6.82 21.34
N PRO A 36 -3.55 7.36 22.00
CA PRO A 36 -3.50 7.60 23.44
C PRO A 36 -3.43 6.31 24.27
N GLN A 37 -4.01 5.23 23.77
CA GLN A 37 -4.12 3.95 24.48
C GLN A 37 -4.24 2.76 23.51
N GLU A 38 -4.18 1.54 24.04
CA GLU A 38 -4.47 0.30 23.33
C GLU A 38 -5.91 0.25 22.83
N HIS A 39 -6.17 -0.65 21.87
CA HIS A 39 -7.47 -0.85 21.22
C HIS A 39 -8.08 0.40 20.57
N SER A 40 -7.32 1.48 20.47
CA SER A 40 -7.73 2.68 19.76
C SER A 40 -7.97 2.41 18.28
N SER A 41 -8.74 3.31 17.65
CA SER A 41 -8.84 3.40 16.20
C SER A 41 -7.98 4.55 15.71
N VAL A 42 -7.32 4.37 14.57
CA VAL A 42 -6.45 5.39 13.98
C VAL A 42 -6.59 5.43 12.48
N ALA A 43 -6.61 6.64 11.93
CA ALA A 43 -6.59 6.87 10.49
C ALA A 43 -5.15 6.80 9.97
N ILE A 44 -4.98 6.11 8.83
CA ILE A 44 -3.71 5.95 8.12
C ILE A 44 -3.82 6.70 6.81
N TYR A 45 -2.79 7.47 6.52
CA TYR A 45 -2.68 8.35 5.36
C TYR A 45 -1.47 7.97 4.51
N GLY A 46 -1.41 8.47 3.27
CA GLY A 46 -0.31 8.21 2.36
C GLY A 46 -0.70 8.35 0.90
N ARG A 47 0.15 7.86 0.00
CA ARG A 47 -0.07 7.89 -1.44
C ARG A 47 0.05 6.49 -2.02
N LEU A 48 -1.00 6.02 -2.66
CA LEU A 48 -0.99 4.76 -3.41
C LEU A 48 -0.76 5.06 -4.88
N ILE A 49 0.38 4.64 -5.40
CA ILE A 49 0.87 4.99 -6.74
C ILE A 49 0.83 3.74 -7.61
N ASN A 50 0.16 3.83 -8.76
CA ASN A 50 0.14 2.80 -9.77
C ASN A 50 1.01 3.20 -10.97
N LYS A 51 2.17 2.57 -11.14
CA LYS A 51 3.03 2.74 -12.32
C LYS A 51 2.88 1.61 -13.33
N SER A 52 1.96 0.68 -13.12
CA SER A 52 1.66 -0.37 -14.08
C SER A 52 0.89 0.18 -15.28
N GLU A 53 0.81 -0.60 -16.34
CA GLU A 53 0.05 -0.26 -17.54
C GLU A 53 -1.45 -0.53 -17.41
N GLY A 54 -1.90 -1.21 -16.34
CA GLY A 54 -3.27 -1.60 -16.07
C GLY A 54 -3.90 -0.87 -14.89
N PHE A 55 -5.23 -0.92 -14.83
CA PHE A 55 -5.97 -0.51 -13.64
C PHE A 55 -5.70 -1.46 -12.48
N GLU A 56 -5.51 -0.90 -11.30
CA GLU A 56 -5.44 -1.66 -10.05
C GLU A 56 -6.60 -1.28 -9.14
N PHE A 57 -7.06 -2.24 -8.34
CA PHE A 57 -8.16 -2.06 -7.40
C PHE A 57 -7.68 -2.55 -6.03
N LEU A 58 -7.45 -1.63 -5.10
CA LEU A 58 -7.16 -1.98 -3.71
C LEU A 58 -8.47 -2.44 -3.05
N GLU A 59 -8.52 -3.69 -2.59
CA GLU A 59 -9.74 -4.28 -2.00
C GLU A 59 -9.58 -4.60 -0.51
N LEU A 60 -8.37 -4.97 -0.09
CA LEU A 60 -8.15 -5.37 1.29
C LEU A 60 -6.85 -4.78 1.82
N VAL A 61 -6.92 -4.26 3.03
CA VAL A 61 -5.75 -3.86 3.80
C VAL A 61 -5.76 -4.60 5.14
N THR A 62 -4.63 -5.16 5.52
CA THR A 62 -4.49 -5.87 6.79
C THR A 62 -3.25 -5.39 7.54
N SER A 63 -3.24 -5.60 8.85
CA SER A 63 -2.10 -5.38 9.74
C SER A 63 -2.09 -6.43 10.84
N GLU A 64 -0.90 -6.97 11.14
CA GLU A 64 -0.74 -7.86 12.30
C GLU A 64 -0.94 -7.12 13.63
N GLN A 65 -0.83 -5.79 13.63
CA GLN A 65 -0.93 -4.92 14.80
C GLN A 65 -2.35 -4.36 15.02
N ALA A 66 -3.32 -4.71 14.17
CA ALA A 66 -4.71 -4.29 14.29
C ALA A 66 -5.68 -5.45 14.02
N ASN A 67 -6.88 -5.38 14.56
CA ASN A 67 -7.90 -6.40 14.30
C ASN A 67 -8.52 -6.24 12.91
N LEU A 68 -8.70 -5.00 12.45
CA LEU A 68 -9.34 -4.69 11.18
C LEU A 68 -8.78 -3.39 10.62
N VAL A 69 -8.61 -3.34 9.28
CA VAL A 69 -8.32 -2.10 8.55
C VAL A 69 -9.35 -1.93 7.45
N MET A 70 -10.05 -0.81 7.44
CA MET A 70 -11.13 -0.50 6.50
C MET A 70 -10.75 0.71 5.64
N LEU A 71 -11.28 0.74 4.42
CA LEU A 71 -11.17 1.90 3.53
C LEU A 71 -12.37 2.82 3.77
N HIS A 72 -12.10 4.09 4.08
CA HIS A 72 -13.12 5.09 4.37
C HIS A 72 -12.93 6.35 3.52
N ARG A 73 -14.02 7.08 3.35
CA ARG A 73 -14.02 8.43 2.78
C ARG A 73 -14.83 9.36 3.67
N SER A 74 -14.25 10.52 3.98
CA SER A 74 -15.01 11.60 4.62
C SER A 74 -16.01 12.20 3.65
N VAL A 75 -17.24 12.40 4.11
CA VAL A 75 -18.32 13.03 3.35
C VAL A 75 -18.94 14.16 4.18
N LYS A 76 -19.28 15.26 3.51
CA LYS A 76 -19.98 16.37 4.17
C LYS A 76 -21.45 16.29 3.78
N GLN A 77 -22.34 16.06 4.75
CA GLN A 77 -23.78 16.06 4.59
C GLN A 77 -24.42 17.01 5.59
N GLN A 78 -25.26 17.92 5.12
CA GLN A 78 -26.01 18.89 5.96
C GLN A 78 -25.13 19.64 6.98
N GLY A 79 -23.90 20.01 6.60
CA GLY A 79 -22.95 20.71 7.47
C GLY A 79 -22.16 19.82 8.45
N MET A 80 -22.48 18.54 8.55
CA MET A 80 -21.76 17.57 9.36
C MET A 80 -20.76 16.78 8.51
N ILE A 81 -19.63 16.41 9.12
CA ILE A 81 -18.64 15.52 8.50
C ILE A 81 -18.91 14.10 9.02
N GLY A 82 -19.27 13.21 8.11
CA GLY A 82 -19.38 11.78 8.37
C GLY A 82 -18.30 10.99 7.65
N MET A 83 -18.22 9.69 7.91
CA MET A 83 -17.36 8.73 7.19
C MET A 83 -18.23 7.65 6.57
N VAL A 84 -17.93 7.29 5.33
CA VAL A 84 -18.56 6.16 4.65
C VAL A 84 -17.50 5.12 4.34
N HIS A 85 -17.87 3.86 4.50
CA HIS A 85 -17.04 2.74 4.06
C HIS A 85 -17.02 2.69 2.53
N ILE A 86 -15.85 2.37 1.96
CA ILE A 86 -15.70 2.10 0.53
C ILE A 86 -15.10 0.70 0.35
N GLU A 87 -15.67 -0.08 -0.58
CA GLU A 87 -15.27 -1.47 -0.79
C GLU A 87 -13.92 -1.60 -1.51
N SER A 88 -13.62 -0.67 -2.40
CA SER A 88 -12.36 -0.68 -3.14
C SER A 88 -11.94 0.71 -3.60
N VAL A 89 -10.64 0.87 -3.86
CA VAL A 89 -10.06 2.07 -4.47
C VAL A 89 -9.49 1.70 -5.83
N GLN A 90 -10.07 2.25 -6.89
CA GLN A 90 -9.55 2.13 -8.25
C GLN A 90 -8.42 3.13 -8.48
N ILE A 91 -7.32 2.67 -9.09
CA ILE A 91 -6.17 3.49 -9.45
C ILE A 91 -5.83 3.22 -10.92
N ALA A 92 -5.97 4.22 -11.78
CA ALA A 92 -5.64 4.09 -13.20
C ALA A 92 -4.11 3.98 -13.42
N PRO A 93 -3.67 3.54 -14.61
CA PRO A 93 -2.26 3.59 -15.00
C PRO A 93 -1.67 4.99 -14.83
N GLY A 94 -0.55 5.09 -14.12
CA GLY A 94 0.14 6.35 -13.84
C GLY A 94 -0.54 7.23 -12.77
N GLU A 95 -1.68 6.82 -12.21
CA GLU A 95 -2.42 7.59 -11.21
C GLU A 95 -1.84 7.42 -9.81
N THR A 96 -2.10 8.43 -8.99
CA THR A 96 -1.86 8.41 -7.54
C THR A 96 -3.17 8.65 -6.80
N ALA A 97 -3.58 7.69 -5.97
CA ALA A 97 -4.68 7.85 -5.04
C ALA A 97 -4.14 8.40 -3.71
N TYR A 98 -4.71 9.50 -3.24
CA TYR A 98 -4.31 10.18 -2.01
C TYR A 98 -5.20 9.76 -0.85
N PHE A 99 -4.54 9.31 0.23
CA PHE A 99 -5.15 9.06 1.53
C PHE A 99 -4.72 10.19 2.44
N GLU A 100 -5.67 11.07 2.81
CA GLU A 100 -5.37 12.34 3.48
C GLU A 100 -6.43 12.71 4.52
N PRO A 101 -6.09 13.54 5.51
CA PRO A 101 -7.06 14.06 6.47
C PRO A 101 -8.25 14.75 5.77
N ALA A 102 -9.47 14.48 6.26
CA ALA A 102 -10.73 14.95 5.68
C ALA A 102 -11.05 14.42 4.25
N GLY A 103 -10.22 13.57 3.68
CA GLY A 103 -10.41 12.89 2.40
C GLY A 103 -10.62 11.39 2.58
N MET A 104 -10.09 10.62 1.64
CA MET A 104 -10.00 9.16 1.73
C MET A 104 -8.92 8.78 2.75
N HIS A 105 -9.13 7.74 3.53
CA HIS A 105 -8.17 7.22 4.51
C HIS A 105 -8.43 5.75 4.81
N MET A 106 -7.43 5.08 5.37
CA MET A 106 -7.60 3.75 5.94
C MET A 106 -7.83 3.91 7.45
N MET A 107 -8.78 3.17 8.02
CA MET A 107 -9.07 3.17 9.44
C MET A 107 -8.67 1.83 10.05
N ALA A 108 -7.61 1.80 10.83
CA ALA A 108 -7.23 0.64 11.64
C ALA A 108 -7.97 0.69 12.97
N THR A 109 -8.57 -0.44 13.38
CA THR A 109 -9.33 -0.58 14.63
C THR A 109 -8.84 -1.77 15.44
N GLY A 110 -8.98 -1.68 16.77
CA GLY A 110 -8.55 -2.75 17.68
C GLY A 110 -7.04 -2.95 17.64
N LEU A 111 -6.28 -1.88 17.78
CA LEU A 111 -4.82 -1.95 17.86
C LEU A 111 -4.38 -2.84 19.03
N ARG A 112 -3.39 -3.69 18.79
CA ARG A 112 -2.86 -4.66 19.77
C ARG A 112 -1.83 -4.05 20.73
N GLY A 113 -1.58 -2.77 20.63
CA GLY A 113 -0.70 -2.00 21.48
C GLY A 113 -0.84 -0.51 21.21
N ARG A 114 -0.31 0.29 22.12
CA ARG A 114 -0.19 1.72 21.92
C ARG A 114 0.87 1.99 20.85
N LEU A 115 0.60 2.90 19.94
CA LEU A 115 1.54 3.39 18.96
C LEU A 115 2.01 4.79 19.38
N VAL A 116 3.32 4.99 19.55
CA VAL A 116 3.93 6.25 19.90
C VAL A 116 4.73 6.84 18.76
N GLU A 117 5.00 8.13 18.79
CA GLU A 117 5.79 8.81 17.77
C GLU A 117 7.10 8.08 17.49
N GLY A 118 7.39 7.81 16.21
CA GLY A 118 8.56 7.06 15.75
C GLY A 118 8.31 5.56 15.54
N ASP A 119 7.24 5.00 16.08
CA ASP A 119 6.84 3.61 15.78
C ASP A 119 6.44 3.43 14.32
N CYS A 120 6.26 2.16 13.92
CA CYS A 120 5.80 1.76 12.61
C CYS A 120 4.62 0.80 12.68
N LEU A 121 3.58 1.11 11.92
CA LEU A 121 2.49 0.19 11.64
C LEU A 121 2.76 -0.53 10.31
N LYS A 122 2.84 -1.86 10.34
CA LYS A 122 3.04 -2.69 9.16
C LYS A 122 1.70 -2.97 8.48
N LEU A 123 1.65 -2.78 7.17
CA LEU A 123 0.46 -2.96 6.35
C LEU A 123 0.74 -3.98 5.24
N SER A 124 -0.27 -4.77 4.90
CA SER A 124 -0.34 -5.56 3.67
C SER A 124 -1.55 -5.10 2.88
N LEU A 125 -1.32 -4.61 1.66
CA LEU A 125 -2.33 -4.13 0.74
C LEU A 125 -2.52 -5.17 -0.35
N GLN A 126 -3.77 -5.62 -0.57
CA GLN A 126 -4.11 -6.66 -1.54
C GLN A 126 -5.02 -6.08 -2.62
N PHE A 127 -4.71 -6.41 -3.85
CA PHE A 127 -5.39 -5.90 -5.03
C PHE A 127 -6.20 -7.01 -5.73
N ARG A 128 -7.25 -6.61 -6.44
CA ARG A 128 -8.09 -7.51 -7.24
C ARG A 128 -7.29 -8.36 -8.24
N SER A 129 -6.19 -7.82 -8.76
CA SER A 129 -5.27 -8.53 -9.65
C SER A 129 -4.56 -9.73 -9.00
N GLY A 130 -4.71 -9.95 -7.69
CA GLY A 130 -3.95 -10.92 -6.89
C GLY A 130 -2.61 -10.40 -6.40
N LYS A 131 -2.21 -9.19 -6.82
CA LYS A 131 -1.00 -8.52 -6.32
C LYS A 131 -1.15 -8.18 -4.83
N ALA A 132 -0.07 -8.31 -4.08
CA ALA A 132 0.02 -7.87 -2.70
C ALA A 132 1.31 -7.09 -2.48
N ILE A 133 1.22 -5.95 -1.79
CA ILE A 133 2.37 -5.14 -1.42
C ILE A 133 2.42 -4.96 0.10
N LYS A 134 3.62 -4.83 0.63
CA LYS A 134 3.85 -4.47 2.03
C LYS A 134 4.22 -3.00 2.11
N ALA A 135 3.69 -2.32 3.11
CA ALA A 135 4.02 -0.94 3.41
C ALA A 135 4.22 -0.76 4.91
N ARG A 136 4.91 0.32 5.29
CA ARG A 136 5.10 0.72 6.68
C ARG A 136 4.65 2.16 6.82
N ALA A 137 3.72 2.41 7.73
CA ALA A 137 3.24 3.74 8.06
C ALA A 137 3.94 4.22 9.33
N ILE A 138 4.62 5.37 9.24
CA ILE A 138 5.32 5.97 10.38
C ILE A 138 4.33 6.66 11.31
N VAL A 139 4.53 6.48 12.60
CA VAL A 139 3.74 7.15 13.62
C VAL A 139 4.32 8.55 13.86
N GLY A 140 3.54 9.58 13.58
CA GLY A 140 3.83 10.96 13.90
C GLY A 140 3.16 11.39 15.21
N SER A 141 3.46 12.61 15.65
CA SER A 141 2.87 13.19 16.88
C SER A 141 1.34 13.29 16.78
N VAL A 142 0.69 13.49 17.92
CA VAL A 142 -0.78 13.69 18.01
C VAL A 142 -1.28 14.87 17.16
N SER A 143 -0.47 15.91 16.99
CA SER A 143 -0.78 17.11 16.21
C SER A 143 -0.35 17.02 14.74
N GLN A 144 0.21 15.90 14.31
CA GLN A 144 0.70 15.72 12.95
C GLN A 144 -0.42 15.92 11.92
N MET A 145 -0.19 16.74 10.90
CA MET A 145 -1.16 17.04 9.84
C MET A 145 -0.67 16.61 8.46
N GLU A 146 0.63 16.32 8.31
CA GLU A 146 1.30 15.93 7.08
C GLU A 146 2.28 14.78 7.35
N PHE A 147 2.82 14.17 6.30
CA PHE A 147 3.84 13.14 6.43
C PHE A 147 5.06 13.62 7.24
N PRO A 148 5.46 12.91 8.31
CA PRO A 148 6.63 13.27 9.12
C PRO A 148 7.91 13.21 8.28
N ARG A 149 8.65 14.32 8.22
CA ARG A 149 9.90 14.40 7.42
C ARG A 149 11.07 13.61 8.02
N LYS A 150 11.03 13.31 9.33
CA LYS A 150 12.04 12.45 9.99
C LYS A 150 11.69 10.99 9.79
N LYS A 151 12.47 10.32 8.93
CA LYS A 151 12.17 9.04 8.31
C LYS A 151 12.96 7.85 8.90
N GLU A 152 13.75 8.01 9.94
CA GLU A 152 14.84 7.07 10.26
C GLU A 152 14.42 5.75 10.93
N SER A 153 13.30 5.67 11.60
CA SER A 153 12.95 4.45 12.39
C SER A 153 12.11 3.39 11.65
N CYS A 154 11.50 3.72 10.51
CA CYS A 154 10.59 2.83 9.78
C CYS A 154 11.20 2.08 8.59
N LEU A 155 12.49 2.22 8.33
CA LEU A 155 13.10 1.75 7.06
C LEU A 155 13.91 0.45 7.18
N GLU A 156 14.06 -0.13 8.37
CA GLU A 156 14.75 -1.42 8.56
C GLU A 156 13.81 -2.63 8.52
#